data_8d36abf3ac5d09f44551dbda8339b1c7
#
_entry.id   8d36abf3ac5d09f44551dbda8339b1c7
#
_cell.length_a   1.000
_cell.length_b   1.000
_cell.length_c   1.000
_cell.angle_alpha   90.00
_cell.angle_beta   90.00
_cell.angle_gamma   90.00
#
_symmetry.space_group_name_H-M   'P 1'
#
loop_
_entity.id
_entity.type
_entity.pdbx_description
1 polymer ?
#
loop_
_entity_poly.entity_id
_entity_poly.type
_entity_poly.pdbx_seq_one_letter_code
_entity_poly.pdbx_strand_id
1 'polypeptide(L)'
;MDIKSGYPWWTVSNGLIGTFPPLTADAECEVAVLGAGITGSLVAHALAEAGMDVLMLDRREAGWGSTSASTALLQYEIDTPLTELIERYGEPAAAAYVACDEAIDALAGVAASLAEDVGFHACGSLYFASKRRHVAAMKREAEARRRHGLPVEQLEAGAVRERFGIDAPLALWTPHAARIDPYRFTRVMLADLQRRGVRVHDRSTVASWECTPQAVTLTLDEGARVRCRHLVIAAGYESQQWLKHKVAVNHSSYAMVTEPMDPLPMALADNVIWETARPYAYLRATDDGRVLIGGEDDKLDLPAKRDAVLPRKMEKLLKRLQQLAPDRRFTPGFAWAGTFAETADGLPYVGTPPGHDPRVQFVLAYGGNGITYSMIASAMVRDAIQGRRHSLDALFGFGRQSG
;
A
#
# COMPACT_ATOMS: atom_id res chain seq x y z
N MET A 1 -12.04 -9.00 -12.38
CA MET A 1 -11.08 -8.01 -12.92
C MET A 1 -9.69 -8.58 -12.81
N ASP A 2 -8.88 -8.53 -13.84
CA ASP A 2 -7.46 -8.90 -13.78
C ASP A 2 -6.66 -7.67 -13.37
N ILE A 3 -6.10 -7.70 -12.16
CA ILE A 3 -5.45 -6.53 -11.53
C ILE A 3 -3.93 -6.55 -11.63
N LYS A 4 -3.34 -7.56 -12.26
CA LYS A 4 -1.89 -7.66 -12.47
C LYS A 4 -1.54 -8.40 -13.76
N SER A 5 -0.33 -8.17 -14.24
CA SER A 5 0.25 -8.79 -15.43
C SER A 5 1.70 -9.17 -15.17
N GLY A 6 2.23 -10.14 -15.89
CA GLY A 6 3.59 -10.62 -15.72
C GLY A 6 3.79 -11.42 -14.43
N TYR A 7 5.02 -11.45 -13.94
CA TYR A 7 5.44 -12.25 -12.78
C TYR A 7 5.93 -11.35 -11.65
N PRO A 8 5.07 -10.97 -10.69
CA PRO A 8 5.49 -10.21 -9.52
C PRO A 8 6.58 -10.95 -8.76
N TRP A 9 7.67 -10.26 -8.44
CA TRP A 9 8.86 -10.85 -7.84
C TRP A 9 8.55 -11.61 -6.54
N TRP A 10 7.70 -11.06 -5.70
CA TRP A 10 7.39 -11.65 -4.40
C TRP A 10 6.76 -13.04 -4.48
N THR A 11 5.97 -13.30 -5.51
CA THR A 11 5.39 -14.64 -5.73
C THR A 11 6.38 -15.61 -6.36
N VAL A 12 7.35 -15.11 -7.11
CA VAL A 12 8.43 -15.93 -7.68
C VAL A 12 9.43 -16.32 -6.61
N SER A 13 9.86 -15.37 -5.77
CA SER A 13 10.88 -15.60 -4.73
C SER A 13 10.39 -16.47 -3.58
N ASN A 14 9.12 -16.33 -3.19
CA ASN A 14 8.55 -17.05 -2.06
C ASN A 14 7.81 -18.33 -2.45
N GLY A 15 7.42 -18.48 -3.71
CA GLY A 15 6.52 -19.55 -4.10
C GLY A 15 5.13 -19.45 -3.45
N LEU A 16 4.45 -20.59 -3.29
CA LEU A 16 3.14 -20.66 -2.64
C LEU A 16 3.33 -20.88 -1.12
N ILE A 17 3.07 -19.82 -0.34
CA ILE A 17 3.13 -19.89 1.12
C ILE A 17 1.79 -20.38 1.67
N GLY A 18 1.64 -21.68 1.87
CA GLY A 18 0.45 -22.29 2.45
C GLY A 18 -0.82 -22.15 1.58
N THR A 19 -1.95 -22.62 2.09
CA THR A 19 -3.27 -22.50 1.47
C THR A 19 -4.32 -22.31 2.56
N PHE A 20 -5.44 -21.66 2.24
CA PHE A 20 -6.61 -21.58 3.12
C PHE A 20 -7.78 -22.30 2.45
N PRO A 21 -8.66 -22.99 3.21
CA PRO A 21 -9.79 -23.69 2.62
C PRO A 21 -10.84 -22.70 2.13
N PRO A 22 -11.58 -23.00 1.03
CA PRO A 22 -12.77 -22.23 0.69
C PRO A 22 -13.86 -22.42 1.76
N LEU A 23 -14.76 -21.45 1.88
CA LEU A 23 -15.93 -21.57 2.75
C LEU A 23 -17.02 -22.37 2.03
N THR A 24 -17.33 -23.55 2.55
CA THR A 24 -18.30 -24.49 1.94
C THR A 24 -19.60 -24.67 2.72
N ALA A 25 -19.69 -24.05 3.90
CA ALA A 25 -20.86 -24.16 4.78
C ALA A 25 -21.19 -22.80 5.40
N ASP A 26 -22.43 -22.63 5.87
CA ASP A 26 -22.86 -21.44 6.57
C ASP A 26 -21.99 -21.18 7.82
N ALA A 27 -21.72 -19.92 8.09
CA ALA A 27 -20.90 -19.48 9.24
C ALA A 27 -21.49 -18.24 9.91
N GLU A 28 -21.14 -18.08 11.18
CA GLU A 28 -21.44 -16.85 11.93
C GLU A 28 -20.13 -16.27 12.49
N CYS A 29 -20.05 -14.93 12.59
CA CYS A 29 -18.93 -14.23 13.22
C CYS A 29 -19.37 -12.87 13.76
N GLU A 30 -18.51 -12.23 14.52
CA GLU A 30 -18.74 -10.85 14.93
C GLU A 30 -18.42 -9.89 13.76
N VAL A 31 -17.25 -10.06 13.12
CA VAL A 31 -16.82 -9.22 12.01
C VAL A 31 -16.43 -10.08 10.82
N ALA A 32 -17.06 -9.84 9.67
CA ALA A 32 -16.62 -10.37 8.38
C ALA A 32 -15.71 -9.37 7.68
N VAL A 33 -14.55 -9.81 7.22
CA VAL A 33 -13.60 -8.99 6.44
C VAL A 33 -13.54 -9.54 5.01
N LEU A 34 -13.94 -8.72 4.03
CA LEU A 34 -13.89 -9.05 2.62
C LEU A 34 -12.59 -8.56 2.00
N GLY A 35 -11.70 -9.48 1.70
CA GLY A 35 -10.35 -9.30 1.18
C GLY A 35 -9.29 -9.82 2.17
N ALA A 36 -8.45 -10.75 1.71
CA ALA A 36 -7.31 -11.30 2.45
C ALA A 36 -5.96 -10.85 1.84
N GLY A 37 -5.93 -9.61 1.33
CA GLY A 37 -4.70 -8.88 0.99
C GLY A 37 -4.13 -8.19 2.21
N ILE A 38 -3.07 -7.37 2.00
CA ILE A 38 -2.37 -6.65 3.07
C ILE A 38 -3.33 -5.80 3.93
N THR A 39 -4.28 -5.10 3.30
CA THR A 39 -5.25 -4.25 4.00
C THR A 39 -6.17 -5.07 4.91
N GLY A 40 -6.80 -6.12 4.36
CA GLY A 40 -7.69 -6.97 5.14
C GLY A 40 -6.96 -7.72 6.25
N SER A 41 -5.71 -8.13 6.02
CA SER A 41 -4.89 -8.81 7.04
C SER A 41 -4.55 -7.89 8.20
N LEU A 42 -4.16 -6.63 7.94
CA LEU A 42 -3.91 -5.64 8.99
C LEU A 42 -5.18 -5.27 9.77
N VAL A 43 -6.32 -5.15 9.08
CA VAL A 43 -7.63 -4.95 9.72
C VAL A 43 -7.97 -6.14 10.62
N ALA A 44 -7.87 -7.36 10.10
CA ALA A 44 -8.14 -8.57 10.87
C ALA A 44 -7.21 -8.71 12.08
N HIS A 45 -5.93 -8.33 11.94
CA HIS A 45 -4.97 -8.28 13.04
C HIS A 45 -5.45 -7.33 14.15
N ALA A 46 -5.80 -6.09 13.81
CA ALA A 46 -6.25 -5.11 14.80
C ALA A 46 -7.55 -5.51 15.50
N LEU A 47 -8.47 -6.19 14.78
CA LEU A 47 -9.72 -6.69 15.33
C LEU A 47 -9.50 -7.91 16.24
N ALA A 48 -8.62 -8.84 15.85
CA ALA A 48 -8.25 -10.00 16.66
C ALA A 48 -7.51 -9.58 17.94
N GLU A 49 -6.62 -8.58 17.88
CA GLU A 49 -5.99 -7.97 19.05
C GLU A 49 -7.04 -7.36 20.03
N ALA A 50 -8.15 -6.87 19.50
CA ALA A 50 -9.26 -6.37 20.29
C ALA A 50 -10.21 -7.48 20.82
N GLY A 51 -9.90 -8.76 20.57
CA GLY A 51 -10.66 -9.92 21.05
C GLY A 51 -11.93 -10.23 20.26
N MET A 52 -12.06 -9.72 19.03
CA MET A 52 -13.25 -9.94 18.21
C MET A 52 -13.17 -11.26 17.44
N ASP A 53 -14.33 -11.92 17.24
CA ASP A 53 -14.44 -13.10 16.37
C ASP A 53 -14.47 -12.66 14.90
N VAL A 54 -13.38 -12.93 14.16
CA VAL A 54 -13.15 -12.48 12.79
C VAL A 54 -13.19 -13.63 11.82
N LEU A 55 -13.91 -13.45 10.68
CA LEU A 55 -13.90 -14.33 9.53
C LEU A 55 -13.51 -13.53 8.29
N MET A 56 -12.50 -14.00 7.58
CA MET A 56 -12.00 -13.37 6.34
C MET A 56 -12.41 -14.18 5.11
N LEU A 57 -12.80 -13.47 4.05
CA LEU A 57 -13.16 -14.05 2.76
C LEU A 57 -12.35 -13.38 1.65
N ASP A 58 -11.76 -14.16 0.76
CA ASP A 58 -11.16 -13.63 -0.48
C ASP A 58 -11.61 -14.47 -1.68
N ARG A 59 -11.89 -13.83 -2.79
CA ARG A 59 -12.26 -14.52 -4.03
C ARG A 59 -11.07 -15.20 -4.74
N ARG A 60 -9.84 -14.74 -4.45
CA ARG A 60 -8.58 -15.31 -4.94
C ARG A 60 -7.87 -16.05 -3.80
N GLU A 61 -6.71 -16.58 -4.09
CA GLU A 61 -5.76 -16.96 -3.06
C GLU A 61 -5.36 -15.72 -2.25
N ALA A 62 -5.26 -15.88 -0.95
CA ALA A 62 -4.92 -14.80 -0.03
C ALA A 62 -3.56 -14.17 -0.40
N GLY A 63 -3.49 -12.83 -0.38
CA GLY A 63 -2.30 -12.07 -0.77
C GLY A 63 -2.03 -12.01 -2.28
N TRP A 64 -2.79 -12.70 -3.12
CA TRP A 64 -2.54 -12.81 -4.56
C TRP A 64 -2.96 -11.58 -5.37
N GLY A 65 -3.71 -10.66 -4.81
CA GLY A 65 -4.16 -9.44 -5.46
C GLY A 65 -3.04 -8.41 -5.68
N SER A 66 -3.35 -7.13 -5.51
CA SER A 66 -2.39 -6.01 -5.61
C SER A 66 -1.26 -6.09 -4.58
N THR A 67 -1.46 -6.80 -3.48
CA THR A 67 -0.43 -7.07 -2.47
C THR A 67 0.81 -7.69 -3.09
N SER A 68 0.66 -8.74 -3.91
CA SER A 68 1.79 -9.41 -4.56
C SER A 68 2.47 -8.56 -5.64
N ALA A 69 1.81 -7.53 -6.14
CA ALA A 69 2.35 -6.63 -7.16
C ALA A 69 2.93 -5.33 -6.58
N SER A 70 2.76 -5.07 -5.29
CA SER A 70 3.27 -3.88 -4.62
C SER A 70 4.80 -3.86 -4.61
N THR A 71 5.39 -2.69 -4.78
CA THR A 71 6.84 -2.48 -4.62
C THR A 71 7.24 -2.27 -3.17
N ALA A 72 6.28 -1.97 -2.30
CA ALA A 72 6.38 -1.94 -0.85
C ALA A 72 7.54 -1.07 -0.31
N LEU A 73 7.59 0.17 -0.77
CA LEU A 73 8.31 1.24 -0.11
C LEU A 73 7.40 1.77 1.00
N LEU A 74 7.88 1.79 2.23
CA LEU A 74 7.15 2.28 3.40
C LEU A 74 7.76 3.62 3.78
N GLN A 75 7.01 4.69 3.57
CA GLN A 75 7.47 6.05 3.80
C GLN A 75 6.32 6.92 4.30
N TYR A 76 6.63 7.99 5.03
CA TYR A 76 5.60 8.92 5.49
C TYR A 76 5.20 9.93 4.41
N GLU A 77 6.03 10.11 3.40
CA GLU A 77 5.75 11.00 2.29
C GLU A 77 4.58 10.47 1.47
N ILE A 78 3.61 11.32 1.25
CA ILE A 78 2.42 11.05 0.45
C ILE A 78 2.65 11.58 -0.98
N ASP A 79 1.98 11.00 -1.98
CA ASP A 79 2.08 11.45 -3.39
C ASP A 79 1.70 12.93 -3.55
N THR A 80 0.74 13.41 -2.76
CA THR A 80 0.40 14.83 -2.64
C THR A 80 1.28 15.48 -1.57
N PRO A 81 2.10 16.49 -1.92
CA PRO A 81 2.96 17.17 -0.95
C PRO A 81 2.18 17.73 0.24
N LEU A 82 2.82 17.76 1.41
CA LEU A 82 2.23 18.32 2.63
C LEU A 82 1.79 19.78 2.42
N THR A 83 2.58 20.56 1.70
CA THR A 83 2.24 21.95 1.36
C THR A 83 0.92 22.05 0.60
N GLU A 84 0.66 21.13 -0.35
CA GLU A 84 -0.59 21.10 -1.11
C GLU A 84 -1.77 20.59 -0.27
N LEU A 85 -1.56 19.61 0.60
CA LEU A 85 -2.61 19.16 1.53
C LEU A 85 -3.02 20.26 2.51
N ILE A 86 -2.06 21.04 3.01
CA ILE A 86 -2.34 22.20 3.89
C ILE A 86 -3.11 23.29 3.12
N GLU A 87 -2.77 23.55 1.86
CA GLU A 87 -3.53 24.49 1.01
C GLU A 87 -4.98 24.08 0.84
N ARG A 88 -5.26 22.75 0.74
CA ARG A 88 -6.63 22.23 0.53
C ARG A 88 -7.45 22.12 1.80
N TYR A 89 -6.85 21.69 2.90
CA TYR A 89 -7.56 21.26 4.12
C TYR A 89 -7.15 22.03 5.38
N GLY A 90 -6.20 22.97 5.25
CA GLY A 90 -5.61 23.69 6.39
C GLY A 90 -4.56 22.87 7.15
N GLU A 91 -3.97 23.49 8.17
CA GLU A 91 -2.91 22.89 9.00
C GLU A 91 -3.25 21.49 9.57
N PRO A 92 -4.52 21.17 9.93
CA PRO A 92 -4.87 19.82 10.39
C PRO A 92 -4.55 18.68 9.40
N ALA A 93 -4.39 18.99 8.11
CA ALA A 93 -4.02 18.00 7.10
C ALA A 93 -2.65 17.37 7.35
N ALA A 94 -1.77 18.03 8.09
CA ALA A 94 -0.47 17.49 8.49
C ALA A 94 -0.58 16.20 9.30
N ALA A 95 -1.72 15.97 9.97
CA ALA A 95 -1.99 14.73 10.68
C ALA A 95 -1.91 13.48 9.79
N ALA A 96 -2.17 13.61 8.46
CA ALA A 96 -2.00 12.49 7.53
C ALA A 96 -0.53 12.06 7.40
N TYR A 97 0.39 13.02 7.31
CA TYR A 97 1.83 12.75 7.24
C TYR A 97 2.37 12.18 8.55
N VAL A 98 1.97 12.76 9.69
CA VAL A 98 2.34 12.27 11.02
C VAL A 98 1.84 10.84 11.24
N ALA A 99 0.59 10.56 10.86
CA ALA A 99 0.05 9.21 10.97
C ALA A 99 0.78 8.19 10.05
N CYS A 100 1.24 8.61 8.86
CA CYS A 100 2.06 7.75 8.01
C CYS A 100 3.44 7.48 8.64
N ASP A 101 4.03 8.45 9.33
CA ASP A 101 5.29 8.30 10.06
C ASP A 101 5.11 7.29 11.22
N GLU A 102 4.11 7.47 12.06
CA GLU A 102 3.75 6.54 13.14
C GLU A 102 3.39 5.13 12.64
N ALA A 103 2.77 5.03 11.45
CA ALA A 103 2.40 3.76 10.86
C ALA A 103 3.60 2.90 10.48
N ILE A 104 4.77 3.49 10.20
CA ILE A 104 6.01 2.74 9.92
C ILE A 104 6.44 1.98 11.17
N ASP A 105 6.44 2.63 12.34
CA ASP A 105 6.76 1.99 13.63
C ASP A 105 5.74 0.92 14.01
N ALA A 106 4.46 1.19 13.78
CA ALA A 106 3.41 0.21 14.02
C ALA A 106 3.58 -1.04 13.12
N LEU A 107 3.92 -0.86 11.84
CA LEU A 107 4.23 -1.97 10.92
C LEU A 107 5.47 -2.75 11.37
N ALA A 108 6.51 -2.06 11.85
CA ALA A 108 7.69 -2.70 12.44
C ALA A 108 7.30 -3.56 13.64
N GLY A 109 6.43 -3.05 14.53
CA GLY A 109 5.91 -3.79 15.67
C GLY A 109 5.16 -5.07 15.27
N VAL A 110 4.27 -4.96 14.29
CA VAL A 110 3.56 -6.13 13.74
C VAL A 110 4.54 -7.13 13.13
N ALA A 111 5.47 -6.67 12.29
CA ALA A 111 6.47 -7.55 11.67
C ALA A 111 7.32 -8.28 12.72
N ALA A 112 7.76 -7.60 13.77
CA ALA A 112 8.55 -8.17 14.86
C ALA A 112 7.76 -9.16 15.74
N SER A 113 6.45 -9.07 15.79
CA SER A 113 5.58 -10.00 16.54
C SER A 113 5.37 -11.34 15.82
N LEU A 114 5.67 -11.42 14.55
CA LEU A 114 5.51 -12.63 13.75
C LEU A 114 6.69 -13.59 13.97
N ALA A 115 6.41 -14.91 13.92
CA ALA A 115 7.41 -15.94 14.17
C ALA A 115 8.46 -16.10 13.06
N GLU A 116 8.14 -15.62 11.86
CA GLU A 116 9.00 -15.71 10.68
C GLU A 116 9.45 -14.33 10.24
N ASP A 117 10.66 -14.24 9.70
CA ASP A 117 11.16 -13.05 9.05
C ASP A 117 10.31 -12.71 7.81
N VAL A 118 9.82 -11.52 7.73
CA VAL A 118 8.94 -11.02 6.67
C VAL A 118 9.62 -9.98 5.76
N GLY A 119 10.95 -9.86 5.87
CA GLY A 119 11.75 -8.94 5.08
C GLY A 119 11.48 -7.47 5.42
N PHE A 120 11.13 -7.16 6.70
CA PHE A 120 11.00 -5.78 7.15
C PHE A 120 12.38 -5.22 7.49
N HIS A 121 12.77 -4.15 6.80
CA HIS A 121 14.03 -3.46 7.03
C HIS A 121 13.78 -1.96 7.16
N ALA A 122 14.14 -1.40 8.32
CA ALA A 122 14.20 0.05 8.50
C ALA A 122 15.30 0.64 7.61
N CYS A 123 15.04 1.78 6.98
CA CYS A 123 15.96 2.47 6.08
C CYS A 123 15.63 3.95 5.99
N GLY A 124 16.43 4.71 5.22
CA GLY A 124 16.09 6.09 4.88
C GLY A 124 15.16 6.19 3.65
N SER A 125 14.55 7.37 3.47
CA SER A 125 13.88 7.76 2.22
C SER A 125 14.59 8.95 1.60
N LEU A 126 14.92 8.85 0.31
CA LEU A 126 15.55 9.91 -0.47
C LEU A 126 14.59 10.39 -1.57
N TYR A 127 14.07 11.60 -1.42
CA TYR A 127 13.26 12.29 -2.41
C TYR A 127 14.09 13.34 -3.12
N PHE A 128 14.42 13.13 -4.41
CA PHE A 128 15.30 14.04 -5.11
C PHE A 128 14.61 14.85 -6.23
N ALA A 129 15.12 16.04 -6.46
CA ALA A 129 14.68 16.92 -7.55
C ALA A 129 15.20 16.40 -8.90
N SER A 130 14.32 15.97 -9.79
CA SER A 130 14.68 15.56 -11.16
C SER A 130 15.07 16.75 -12.06
N LYS A 131 14.71 17.99 -11.68
CA LYS A 131 14.98 19.22 -12.44
C LYS A 131 15.15 20.40 -11.48
N ARG A 132 16.00 21.39 -11.88
CA ARG A 132 16.23 22.61 -11.09
C ARG A 132 14.96 23.40 -10.76
N ARG A 133 13.96 23.39 -11.63
CA ARG A 133 12.68 24.09 -11.39
C ARG A 133 11.87 23.50 -10.23
N HIS A 134 12.15 22.27 -9.78
CA HIS A 134 11.46 21.64 -8.66
C HIS A 134 12.05 22.05 -7.30
N VAL A 135 13.25 22.63 -7.27
CA VAL A 135 13.99 22.95 -6.04
C VAL A 135 13.19 23.87 -5.11
N ALA A 136 12.58 24.93 -5.63
CA ALA A 136 11.84 25.88 -4.82
C ALA A 136 10.63 25.26 -4.10
N ALA A 137 9.89 24.37 -4.79
CA ALA A 137 8.78 23.63 -4.18
C ALA A 137 9.27 22.67 -3.10
N MET A 138 10.35 21.93 -3.35
CA MET A 138 10.92 21.01 -2.36
C MET A 138 11.45 21.73 -1.11
N LYS A 139 12.02 22.94 -1.25
CA LYS A 139 12.43 23.73 -0.09
C LYS A 139 11.24 24.12 0.80
N ARG A 140 10.12 24.54 0.18
CA ARG A 140 8.88 24.81 0.93
C ARG A 140 8.32 23.57 1.60
N GLU A 141 8.37 22.44 0.91
CA GLU A 141 7.95 21.16 1.45
C GLU A 141 8.79 20.75 2.67
N ALA A 142 10.11 20.87 2.60
CA ALA A 142 10.99 20.61 3.73
C ALA A 142 10.68 21.50 4.95
N GLU A 143 10.39 22.77 4.71
CA GLU A 143 10.01 23.70 5.78
C GLU A 143 8.66 23.32 6.41
N ALA A 144 7.67 22.95 5.59
CA ALA A 144 6.38 22.47 6.09
C ALA A 144 6.54 21.21 6.94
N ARG A 145 7.32 20.22 6.48
CA ARG A 145 7.58 18.98 7.24
C ARG A 145 8.25 19.28 8.59
N ARG A 146 9.29 20.14 8.64
CA ARG A 146 9.95 20.51 9.90
C ARG A 146 8.99 21.20 10.88
N ARG A 147 8.13 22.10 10.39
CA ARG A 147 7.14 22.78 11.25
C ARG A 147 6.18 21.81 11.94
N HIS A 148 5.92 20.68 11.32
CA HIS A 148 5.06 19.61 11.87
C HIS A 148 5.84 18.49 12.56
N GLY A 149 7.12 18.68 12.86
CA GLY A 149 7.94 17.71 13.61
C GLY A 149 8.39 16.49 12.82
N LEU A 150 8.17 16.46 11.49
CA LEU A 150 8.58 15.34 10.65
C LEU A 150 10.09 15.39 10.39
N PRO A 151 10.81 14.27 10.50
CA PRO A 151 12.24 14.20 10.28
C PRO A 151 12.55 14.43 8.80
N VAL A 152 13.26 15.53 8.48
CA VAL A 152 13.68 15.81 7.09
C VAL A 152 14.97 16.63 7.08
N GLU A 153 15.94 16.14 6.33
CA GLU A 153 17.20 16.80 6.00
C GLU A 153 17.15 17.29 4.55
N GLN A 154 17.45 18.57 4.33
CA GLN A 154 17.61 19.14 2.99
C GLN A 154 19.07 19.03 2.58
N LEU A 155 19.32 18.42 1.43
CA LEU A 155 20.64 18.15 0.88
C LEU A 155 20.83 18.91 -0.44
N GLU A 156 21.82 19.76 -0.50
CA GLU A 156 22.23 20.43 -1.74
C GLU A 156 23.03 19.46 -2.67
N ALA A 157 23.17 19.81 -3.93
CA ALA A 157 23.71 18.93 -4.99
C ALA A 157 25.02 18.21 -4.64
N GLY A 158 25.96 18.92 -3.97
CA GLY A 158 27.24 18.33 -3.56
C GLY A 158 27.06 17.19 -2.58
N ALA A 159 26.25 17.40 -1.53
CA ALA A 159 25.95 16.41 -0.51
C ALA A 159 25.16 15.22 -1.08
N VAL A 160 24.23 15.45 -2.02
CA VAL A 160 23.51 14.35 -2.71
C VAL A 160 24.46 13.46 -3.48
N ARG A 161 25.39 14.05 -4.23
CA ARG A 161 26.39 13.31 -5.00
C ARG A 161 27.35 12.54 -4.08
N GLU A 162 27.89 13.20 -3.07
CA GLU A 162 28.83 12.59 -2.13
C GLU A 162 28.21 11.42 -1.35
N ARG A 163 26.99 11.59 -0.82
CA ARG A 163 26.35 10.63 0.07
C ARG A 163 25.61 9.51 -0.66
N PHE A 164 25.08 9.78 -1.86
CA PHE A 164 24.21 8.84 -2.58
C PHE A 164 24.68 8.51 -4.00
N GLY A 165 25.67 9.21 -4.54
CA GLY A 165 26.12 9.01 -5.92
C GLY A 165 25.13 9.48 -6.99
N ILE A 166 24.07 10.22 -6.61
CA ILE A 166 23.03 10.70 -7.52
C ILE A 166 23.30 12.15 -7.91
N ASP A 167 23.19 12.45 -9.21
CA ASP A 167 23.30 13.81 -9.72
C ASP A 167 21.94 14.50 -9.71
N ALA A 168 21.64 15.21 -8.61
CA ALA A 168 20.40 15.95 -8.44
C ALA A 168 20.68 17.33 -7.82
N PRO A 169 19.92 18.39 -8.20
CA PRO A 169 20.16 19.74 -7.70
C PRO A 169 19.79 19.93 -6.22
N LEU A 170 18.92 19.07 -5.67
CA LEU A 170 18.47 19.05 -4.29
C LEU A 170 17.86 17.69 -3.99
N ALA A 171 17.94 17.26 -2.73
CA ALA A 171 17.14 16.15 -2.23
C ALA A 171 16.62 16.46 -0.80
N LEU A 172 15.53 15.80 -0.44
CA LEU A 172 15.05 15.67 0.94
C LEU A 172 15.34 14.24 1.38
N TRP A 173 15.99 14.09 2.51
CA TRP A 173 16.27 12.79 3.09
C TRP A 173 15.67 12.68 4.49
N THR A 174 15.09 11.53 4.79
CA THR A 174 14.65 11.18 6.14
C THR A 174 15.27 9.85 6.56
N PRO A 175 15.67 9.69 7.83
CA PRO A 175 16.14 8.41 8.35
C PRO A 175 14.98 7.41 8.60
N HIS A 176 13.73 7.85 8.54
CA HIS A 176 12.55 7.09 8.93
C HIS A 176 11.72 6.66 7.73
N ALA A 177 12.02 5.50 7.24
CA ALA A 177 11.33 4.76 6.20
C ALA A 177 11.58 3.26 6.40
N ALA A 178 10.93 2.42 5.62
CA ALA A 178 11.21 0.99 5.63
C ALA A 178 10.90 0.36 4.27
N ARG A 179 11.30 -0.90 4.11
CA ARG A 179 10.92 -1.79 3.03
C ARG A 179 10.47 -3.13 3.60
N ILE A 180 9.61 -3.83 2.88
CA ILE A 180 9.08 -5.14 3.32
C ILE A 180 8.81 -6.03 2.11
N ASP A 181 8.78 -7.35 2.29
CA ASP A 181 8.14 -8.25 1.34
C ASP A 181 6.62 -8.28 1.63
N PRO A 182 5.79 -7.61 0.83
CA PRO A 182 4.37 -7.44 1.14
C PRO A 182 3.57 -8.74 1.03
N TYR A 183 3.98 -9.65 0.15
CA TYR A 183 3.34 -10.95 -0.02
C TYR A 183 3.66 -11.87 1.16
N ARG A 184 4.93 -12.01 1.51
CA ARG A 184 5.39 -12.82 2.65
C ARG A 184 4.81 -12.29 3.96
N PHE A 185 4.86 -10.98 4.19
CA PHE A 185 4.27 -10.34 5.38
C PHE A 185 2.79 -10.67 5.52
N THR A 186 2.01 -10.52 4.45
CA THR A 186 0.58 -10.84 4.44
C THR A 186 0.34 -12.32 4.74
N ARG A 187 1.06 -13.22 4.09
CA ARG A 187 0.86 -14.66 4.24
C ARG A 187 1.24 -15.18 5.63
N VAL A 188 2.37 -14.71 6.17
CA VAL A 188 2.82 -15.07 7.52
C VAL A 188 1.85 -14.53 8.58
N MET A 189 1.39 -13.28 8.41
CA MET A 189 0.37 -12.69 9.29
C MET A 189 -0.93 -13.47 9.27
N LEU A 190 -1.43 -13.87 8.10
CA LEU A 190 -2.66 -14.67 7.99
C LEU A 190 -2.51 -16.04 8.65
N ALA A 191 -1.35 -16.69 8.53
CA ALA A 191 -1.06 -17.95 9.22
C ALA A 191 -1.02 -17.76 10.75
N ASP A 192 -0.48 -16.64 11.22
CA ASP A 192 -0.50 -16.30 12.64
C ASP A 192 -1.94 -16.05 13.14
N LEU A 193 -2.71 -15.26 12.41
CA LEU A 193 -4.11 -14.98 12.71
C LEU A 193 -4.95 -16.27 12.77
N GLN A 194 -4.72 -17.21 11.87
CA GLN A 194 -5.40 -18.52 11.90
C GLN A 194 -5.08 -19.30 13.17
N ARG A 195 -3.81 -19.31 13.61
CA ARG A 195 -3.41 -19.94 14.89
C ARG A 195 -4.09 -19.28 16.10
N ARG A 196 -4.40 -18.00 16.00
CA ARG A 196 -5.09 -17.22 17.02
C ARG A 196 -6.63 -17.28 16.92
N GLY A 197 -7.16 -18.14 16.02
CA GLY A 197 -8.59 -18.40 15.90
C GLY A 197 -9.33 -17.59 14.83
N VAL A 198 -8.67 -16.70 14.09
CA VAL A 198 -9.27 -16.04 12.93
C VAL A 198 -9.50 -17.07 11.82
N ARG A 199 -10.71 -17.10 11.29
CA ARG A 199 -11.07 -18.00 10.18
C ARG A 199 -10.75 -17.31 8.86
N VAL A 200 -9.90 -17.92 8.06
CA VAL A 200 -9.48 -17.39 6.75
C VAL A 200 -9.93 -18.36 5.66
N HIS A 201 -10.72 -17.86 4.72
CA HIS A 201 -11.24 -18.60 3.57
C HIS A 201 -10.89 -17.85 2.30
N ASP A 202 -10.03 -18.44 1.48
CA ASP A 202 -9.73 -17.91 0.16
C ASP A 202 -10.59 -18.65 -0.91
N ARG A 203 -10.54 -18.21 -2.18
CA ARG A 203 -11.39 -18.75 -3.26
C ARG A 203 -12.88 -18.80 -2.86
N SER A 204 -13.32 -17.80 -2.12
CA SER A 204 -14.66 -17.65 -1.56
C SER A 204 -15.23 -16.31 -1.97
N THR A 205 -15.95 -16.30 -3.08
CA THR A 205 -16.49 -15.07 -3.68
C THR A 205 -17.81 -14.68 -3.03
N VAL A 206 -17.88 -13.47 -2.50
CA VAL A 206 -19.14 -12.88 -2.02
C VAL A 206 -19.90 -12.28 -3.19
N ALA A 207 -21.09 -12.81 -3.47
CA ALA A 207 -21.99 -12.32 -4.51
C ALA A 207 -22.73 -11.05 -4.07
N SER A 208 -23.25 -11.06 -2.84
CA SER A 208 -24.06 -9.96 -2.29
C SER A 208 -24.06 -9.97 -0.77
N TRP A 209 -24.57 -8.89 -0.18
CA TRP A 209 -24.94 -8.86 1.25
C TRP A 209 -26.22 -8.09 1.46
N GLU A 210 -26.90 -8.40 2.54
CA GLU A 210 -28.11 -7.74 3.01
C GLU A 210 -27.93 -7.29 4.46
N CYS A 211 -28.46 -6.11 4.79
CA CYS A 211 -28.46 -5.58 6.14
C CYS A 211 -29.87 -5.61 6.69
N THR A 212 -30.06 -6.32 7.80
CA THR A 212 -31.29 -6.31 8.61
C THR A 212 -31.00 -5.62 9.94
N PRO A 213 -31.99 -5.24 10.75
CA PRO A 213 -31.72 -4.68 12.09
C PRO A 213 -30.85 -5.60 12.97
N GLN A 214 -30.90 -6.91 12.75
CA GLN A 214 -30.23 -7.92 13.58
C GLN A 214 -28.81 -8.27 13.11
N ALA A 215 -28.54 -8.24 11.79
CA ALA A 215 -27.28 -8.71 11.24
C ALA A 215 -27.01 -8.18 9.83
N VAL A 216 -25.76 -8.32 9.39
CA VAL A 216 -25.36 -8.30 7.98
C VAL A 216 -25.20 -9.76 7.56
N THR A 217 -25.84 -10.15 6.45
CA THR A 217 -25.76 -11.51 5.91
C THR A 217 -25.13 -11.46 4.51
N LEU A 218 -23.97 -12.07 4.35
CA LEU A 218 -23.29 -12.23 3.06
C LEU A 218 -23.76 -13.54 2.44
N THR A 219 -23.94 -13.53 1.11
CA THR A 219 -24.20 -14.73 0.31
C THR A 219 -23.04 -14.93 -0.66
N LEU A 220 -22.44 -16.13 -0.64
CA LEU A 220 -21.36 -16.51 -1.54
C LEU A 220 -21.92 -17.08 -2.87
N ASP A 221 -21.11 -17.01 -3.92
CA ASP A 221 -21.49 -17.54 -5.26
C ASP A 221 -21.91 -19.02 -5.19
N GLU A 222 -21.27 -19.81 -4.32
CA GLU A 222 -21.57 -21.24 -4.13
C GLU A 222 -22.72 -21.52 -3.14
N GLY A 223 -23.41 -20.48 -2.66
CA GLY A 223 -24.60 -20.55 -1.85
C GLY A 223 -24.41 -20.55 -0.33
N ALA A 224 -23.19 -20.73 0.17
CA ALA A 224 -22.90 -20.58 1.61
C ALA A 224 -23.17 -19.14 2.07
N ARG A 225 -23.60 -18.98 3.34
CA ARG A 225 -23.91 -17.69 3.94
C ARG A 225 -23.03 -17.39 5.14
N VAL A 226 -22.67 -16.12 5.30
CA VAL A 226 -22.00 -15.64 6.51
C VAL A 226 -22.86 -14.58 7.18
N ARG A 227 -23.24 -14.85 8.43
CA ARG A 227 -23.98 -13.89 9.27
C ARG A 227 -23.03 -13.22 10.23
N CYS A 228 -22.98 -11.87 10.20
CA CYS A 228 -22.09 -11.09 11.05
C CYS A 228 -22.77 -9.84 11.61
N ARG A 229 -22.14 -9.21 12.60
CA ARG A 229 -22.57 -7.91 13.15
C ARG A 229 -22.02 -6.76 12.31
N HIS A 230 -20.80 -6.89 11.85
CA HIS A 230 -20.10 -5.87 11.07
C HIS A 230 -19.46 -6.50 9.82
N LEU A 231 -19.45 -5.73 8.73
CA LEU A 231 -18.78 -6.09 7.49
C LEU A 231 -17.72 -5.04 7.17
N VAL A 232 -16.48 -5.47 6.90
CA VAL A 232 -15.40 -4.61 6.45
C VAL A 232 -15.04 -4.97 5.02
N ILE A 233 -15.16 -4.02 4.10
CA ILE A 233 -14.81 -4.16 2.70
C ILE A 233 -13.36 -3.70 2.51
N ALA A 234 -12.43 -4.63 2.44
CA ALA A 234 -11.00 -4.43 2.22
C ALA A 234 -10.52 -5.11 0.91
N ALA A 235 -11.38 -5.12 -0.12
CA ALA A 235 -11.18 -5.83 -1.38
C ALA A 235 -10.29 -5.07 -2.39
N GLY A 236 -9.40 -4.17 -1.89
CA GLY A 236 -8.48 -3.41 -2.69
C GLY A 236 -9.18 -2.53 -3.74
N TYR A 237 -8.59 -2.41 -4.92
CA TYR A 237 -9.11 -1.53 -5.98
C TYR A 237 -10.47 -1.94 -6.54
N GLU A 238 -10.93 -3.16 -6.24
CA GLU A 238 -12.23 -3.66 -6.65
C GLU A 238 -13.35 -3.21 -5.71
N SER A 239 -13.05 -2.70 -4.52
CA SER A 239 -14.04 -2.20 -3.56
C SER A 239 -14.95 -1.12 -4.14
N GLN A 240 -14.48 -0.35 -5.12
CA GLN A 240 -15.26 0.71 -5.77
C GLN A 240 -16.50 0.19 -6.54
N GLN A 241 -16.59 -1.11 -6.86
CA GLN A 241 -17.77 -1.66 -7.54
C GLN A 241 -19.04 -1.57 -6.68
N TRP A 242 -18.89 -1.47 -5.37
CA TRP A 242 -20.01 -1.37 -4.42
C TRP A 242 -20.30 0.07 -3.97
N LEU A 243 -19.55 1.06 -4.48
CA LEU A 243 -19.82 2.47 -4.21
C LEU A 243 -20.79 3.04 -5.26
N LYS A 244 -21.69 3.91 -4.84
CA LYS A 244 -22.57 4.65 -5.75
C LYS A 244 -21.80 5.57 -6.70
N HIS A 245 -20.70 6.14 -6.21
CA HIS A 245 -19.81 7.01 -6.97
C HIS A 245 -18.36 6.56 -6.76
N LYS A 246 -17.58 6.50 -7.83
CA LYS A 246 -16.15 6.22 -7.73
C LYS A 246 -15.43 7.37 -7.05
N VAL A 247 -14.54 7.05 -6.15
CA VAL A 247 -13.72 8.02 -5.38
C VAL A 247 -12.26 8.05 -5.86
N ALA A 248 -11.88 7.14 -6.75
CA ALA A 248 -10.54 7.05 -7.29
C ALA A 248 -10.54 6.60 -8.74
N VAL A 249 -9.45 6.92 -9.44
CA VAL A 249 -9.21 6.52 -10.83
C VAL A 249 -8.17 5.39 -10.83
N ASN A 250 -8.45 4.32 -11.56
CA ASN A 250 -7.51 3.23 -11.74
C ASN A 250 -6.52 3.55 -12.87
N HIS A 251 -5.25 3.28 -12.62
CA HIS A 251 -4.12 3.37 -13.53
C HIS A 251 -3.42 2.02 -13.62
N SER A 252 -2.55 1.84 -14.60
CA SER A 252 -1.58 0.74 -14.63
C SER A 252 -0.22 1.26 -14.23
N SER A 253 0.41 0.64 -13.23
CA SER A 253 1.79 0.89 -12.82
C SER A 253 2.68 -0.29 -13.16
N TYR A 254 3.95 -0.05 -13.45
CA TYR A 254 4.90 -1.04 -13.93
C TYR A 254 6.09 -1.13 -12.99
N ALA A 255 6.59 -2.35 -12.81
CA ALA A 255 7.77 -2.58 -12.00
C ALA A 255 8.65 -3.68 -12.59
N MET A 256 9.92 -3.64 -12.27
CA MET A 256 10.87 -4.71 -12.56
C MET A 256 11.87 -4.88 -11.42
N VAL A 257 12.43 -6.08 -11.31
CA VAL A 257 13.65 -6.34 -10.54
C VAL A 257 14.77 -6.75 -11.48
N THR A 258 16.01 -6.38 -11.12
CA THR A 258 17.21 -6.84 -11.81
C THR A 258 17.59 -8.26 -11.37
N GLU A 259 18.58 -8.86 -12.06
CA GLU A 259 19.33 -9.94 -11.45
C GLU A 259 20.11 -9.43 -10.23
N PRO A 260 20.47 -10.31 -9.26
CA PRO A 260 21.26 -9.93 -8.10
C PRO A 260 22.57 -9.25 -8.50
N MET A 261 23.00 -8.29 -7.70
CA MET A 261 24.26 -7.59 -7.90
C MET A 261 24.95 -7.26 -6.58
N ASP A 262 26.27 -7.33 -6.57
CA ASP A 262 27.10 -6.99 -5.43
C ASP A 262 28.34 -6.22 -5.93
N PRO A 263 28.63 -5.02 -5.39
CA PRO A 263 27.79 -4.29 -4.44
C PRO A 263 26.57 -3.62 -5.10
N LEU A 264 25.51 -3.41 -4.32
CA LEU A 264 24.38 -2.56 -4.72
C LEU A 264 24.84 -1.11 -4.99
N PRO A 265 24.10 -0.33 -5.80
CA PRO A 265 24.30 1.12 -5.87
C PRO A 265 24.26 1.74 -4.47
N MET A 266 25.22 2.62 -4.16
CA MET A 266 25.41 3.21 -2.84
C MET A 266 24.11 3.81 -2.24
N ALA A 267 23.32 4.48 -3.06
CA ALA A 267 22.07 5.08 -2.63
C ALA A 267 21.02 4.05 -2.18
N LEU A 268 21.08 2.80 -2.66
CA LEU A 268 20.07 1.76 -2.41
C LEU A 268 20.43 0.82 -1.27
N ALA A 269 21.64 0.88 -0.73
CA ALA A 269 22.04 -0.01 0.36
C ALA A 269 21.08 0.12 1.56
N ASP A 270 20.83 1.36 2.00
CA ASP A 270 20.05 1.67 3.19
C ASP A 270 18.92 2.69 2.94
N ASN A 271 18.45 2.80 1.69
CA ASN A 271 17.39 3.76 1.39
C ASN A 271 16.40 3.23 0.36
N VAL A 272 15.17 3.73 0.46
CA VAL A 272 14.21 3.79 -0.63
C VAL A 272 14.38 5.15 -1.33
N ILE A 273 14.16 5.19 -2.64
CA ILE A 273 14.44 6.38 -3.45
C ILE A 273 13.25 6.68 -4.33
N TRP A 274 12.91 7.95 -4.47
CA TRP A 274 11.89 8.41 -5.41
C TRP A 274 12.17 9.84 -5.88
N GLU A 275 11.47 10.31 -6.90
CA GLU A 275 11.82 11.54 -7.59
C GLU A 275 10.64 12.45 -7.88
N THR A 276 10.92 13.72 -8.18
CA THR A 276 9.90 14.72 -8.53
C THR A 276 9.43 14.68 -9.98
N ALA A 277 9.97 13.82 -10.85
CA ALA A 277 9.46 13.65 -12.22
C ALA A 277 8.00 13.18 -12.23
N ARG A 278 7.31 13.41 -13.34
CA ARG A 278 5.99 12.81 -13.60
C ARG A 278 5.96 12.26 -15.04
N PRO A 279 5.71 10.95 -15.25
CA PRO A 279 5.62 9.93 -14.21
C PRO A 279 6.93 9.78 -13.45
N TYR A 280 6.87 9.52 -12.15
CA TYR A 280 8.06 9.37 -11.31
C TYR A 280 8.57 7.92 -11.31
N ALA A 281 9.85 7.76 -11.02
CA ALA A 281 10.43 6.48 -10.69
C ALA A 281 10.68 6.38 -9.19
N TYR A 282 10.52 5.17 -8.67
CA TYR A 282 10.84 4.83 -7.29
C TYR A 282 11.61 3.51 -7.25
N LEU A 283 12.56 3.42 -6.31
CA LEU A 283 13.52 2.34 -6.27
C LEU A 283 13.76 1.85 -4.84
N ARG A 284 14.08 0.56 -4.72
CA ARG A 284 14.60 -0.05 -3.49
C ARG A 284 15.45 -1.27 -3.80
N ALA A 285 16.22 -1.72 -2.81
CA ALA A 285 16.85 -3.03 -2.87
C ALA A 285 15.91 -4.12 -2.35
N THR A 286 16.13 -5.36 -2.79
CA THR A 286 15.60 -6.59 -2.20
C THR A 286 16.66 -7.23 -1.30
N ASP A 287 16.25 -8.19 -0.47
CA ASP A 287 17.15 -8.85 0.50
C ASP A 287 18.20 -9.75 -0.18
N ASP A 288 17.89 -10.23 -1.38
CA ASP A 288 18.80 -11.03 -2.21
C ASP A 288 19.67 -10.19 -3.17
N GLY A 289 19.79 -8.87 -2.92
CA GLY A 289 20.69 -7.99 -3.66
C GLY A 289 20.24 -7.57 -5.05
N ARG A 290 18.90 -7.55 -5.30
CA ARG A 290 18.37 -7.01 -6.56
C ARG A 290 17.96 -5.55 -6.39
N VAL A 291 17.92 -4.83 -7.49
CA VAL A 291 17.30 -3.50 -7.56
C VAL A 291 15.89 -3.64 -8.10
N LEU A 292 14.92 -3.20 -7.31
CA LEU A 292 13.53 -3.05 -7.72
C LEU A 292 13.30 -1.60 -8.12
N ILE A 293 12.75 -1.39 -9.32
CA ILE A 293 12.33 -0.07 -9.81
C ILE A 293 10.89 -0.14 -10.30
N GLY A 294 10.09 0.87 -9.98
CA GLY A 294 8.73 1.03 -10.46
C GLY A 294 8.44 2.43 -10.98
N GLY A 295 7.30 2.58 -11.65
CA GLY A 295 6.84 3.83 -12.27
C GLY A 295 6.27 3.64 -13.67
N GLU A 296 6.45 4.66 -14.52
CA GLU A 296 5.97 4.66 -15.91
C GLU A 296 4.45 4.46 -16.05
N ASP A 297 3.68 5.01 -15.11
CA ASP A 297 2.25 4.82 -14.99
C ASP A 297 1.47 5.23 -16.24
N ASP A 298 0.43 4.47 -16.57
CA ASP A 298 -0.52 4.77 -17.64
C ASP A 298 -1.91 5.02 -17.06
N LYS A 299 -2.60 6.04 -17.60
CA LYS A 299 -3.98 6.39 -17.20
C LYS A 299 -5.04 5.35 -17.57
N LEU A 300 -4.67 4.28 -18.27
CA LEU A 300 -5.56 3.22 -18.70
C LEU A 300 -5.29 1.95 -17.91
N ASP A 301 -6.32 1.38 -17.31
CA ASP A 301 -6.28 0.10 -16.61
C ASP A 301 -7.07 -0.95 -17.38
N LEU A 302 -6.50 -1.37 -18.52
CA LEU A 302 -7.04 -2.42 -19.38
C LEU A 302 -6.01 -3.56 -19.47
N PRO A 303 -6.31 -4.78 -18.96
CA PRO A 303 -5.36 -5.90 -18.88
C PRO A 303 -4.63 -6.18 -20.19
N ALA A 304 -5.35 -6.33 -21.29
CA ALA A 304 -4.75 -6.64 -22.59
C ALA A 304 -3.79 -5.53 -23.10
N LYS A 305 -4.08 -4.25 -22.81
CA LYS A 305 -3.17 -3.15 -23.16
C LYS A 305 -1.97 -3.12 -22.24
N ARG A 306 -2.17 -3.34 -20.95
CA ARG A 306 -1.12 -3.43 -19.94
C ARG A 306 -0.11 -4.52 -20.29
N ASP A 307 -0.59 -5.70 -20.66
CA ASP A 307 0.26 -6.82 -21.09
C ASP A 307 1.08 -6.48 -22.34
N ALA A 308 0.44 -5.89 -23.34
CA ALA A 308 1.08 -5.57 -24.61
C ALA A 308 2.22 -4.54 -24.47
N VAL A 309 2.14 -3.62 -23.50
CA VAL A 309 3.17 -2.56 -23.33
C VAL A 309 4.23 -2.90 -22.28
N LEU A 310 4.05 -3.96 -21.49
CA LEU A 310 4.97 -4.34 -20.43
C LEU A 310 6.44 -4.44 -20.86
N PRO A 311 6.81 -5.07 -22.02
CA PRO A 311 8.20 -5.12 -22.46
C PRO A 311 8.80 -3.73 -22.70
N ARG A 312 8.04 -2.83 -23.35
CA ARG A 312 8.49 -1.44 -23.60
C ARG A 312 8.63 -0.64 -22.30
N LYS A 313 7.76 -0.86 -21.33
CA LYS A 313 7.85 -0.20 -20.01
C LYS A 313 9.06 -0.70 -19.24
N MET A 314 9.38 -1.97 -19.30
CA MET A 314 10.60 -2.54 -18.73
C MET A 314 11.86 -1.88 -19.31
N GLU A 315 11.94 -1.70 -20.64
CA GLU A 315 13.07 -0.99 -21.29
C GLU A 315 13.22 0.44 -20.77
N LYS A 316 12.12 1.16 -20.59
CA LYS A 316 12.15 2.53 -20.05
C LYS A 316 12.61 2.56 -18.59
N LEU A 317 12.11 1.66 -17.75
CA LEU A 317 12.55 1.54 -16.36
C LEU A 317 14.04 1.19 -16.28
N LEU A 318 14.50 0.25 -17.10
CA LEU A 318 15.93 -0.10 -17.19
C LEU A 318 16.77 1.11 -17.61
N LYS A 319 16.35 1.85 -18.64
CA LYS A 319 17.02 3.09 -19.06
C LYS A 319 17.06 4.12 -17.94
N ARG A 320 15.96 4.27 -17.18
CA ARG A 320 15.91 5.19 -16.04
C ARG A 320 16.89 4.77 -14.94
N LEU A 321 16.93 3.49 -14.62
CA LEU A 321 17.86 2.93 -13.64
C LEU A 321 19.32 3.17 -14.07
N GLN A 322 19.64 2.93 -15.35
CA GLN A 322 20.97 3.18 -15.90
C GLN A 322 21.39 4.67 -15.86
N GLN A 323 20.43 5.60 -15.99
CA GLN A 323 20.68 7.04 -15.83
C GLN A 323 20.99 7.44 -14.38
N LEU A 324 20.37 6.77 -13.42
CA LEU A 324 20.58 7.05 -11.99
C LEU A 324 21.90 6.47 -11.45
N ALA A 325 22.40 5.41 -12.07
CA ALA A 325 23.67 4.77 -11.71
C ALA A 325 24.45 4.39 -12.99
N PRO A 326 25.05 5.40 -13.68
CA PRO A 326 25.68 5.22 -15.00
C PRO A 326 26.88 4.27 -14.98
N ASP A 327 27.57 4.16 -13.85
CA ASP A 327 28.75 3.32 -13.67
C ASP A 327 28.42 1.85 -13.38
N ARG A 328 27.13 1.49 -13.34
CA ARG A 328 26.66 0.15 -13.07
C ARG A 328 26.04 -0.50 -14.31
N ARG A 329 26.12 -1.81 -14.39
CA ARG A 329 25.37 -2.61 -15.36
C ARG A 329 24.22 -3.31 -14.69
N PHE A 330 23.03 -3.19 -15.27
CA PHE A 330 21.80 -3.83 -14.76
C PHE A 330 21.31 -4.86 -15.78
N THR A 331 21.12 -6.08 -15.32
CA THR A 331 20.48 -7.15 -16.09
C THR A 331 19.04 -7.29 -15.61
N PRO A 332 18.03 -7.15 -16.48
CA PRO A 332 16.64 -7.36 -16.10
C PRO A 332 16.40 -8.81 -15.66
N GLY A 333 15.70 -9.01 -14.55
CA GLY A 333 15.24 -10.32 -14.09
C GLY A 333 13.74 -10.49 -14.39
N PHE A 334 12.86 -10.02 -13.49
CA PHE A 334 11.42 -10.15 -13.62
C PHE A 334 10.75 -8.79 -13.78
N ALA A 335 9.66 -8.76 -14.54
CA ALA A 335 8.86 -7.57 -14.73
C ALA A 335 7.37 -7.89 -14.57
N TRP A 336 6.63 -6.93 -14.02
CA TRP A 336 5.19 -7.03 -13.85
C TRP A 336 4.53 -5.68 -13.92
N ALA A 337 3.22 -5.71 -13.99
CA ALA A 337 2.39 -4.52 -13.83
C ALA A 337 1.23 -4.82 -12.90
N GLY A 338 0.70 -3.79 -12.29
CA GLY A 338 -0.46 -3.87 -11.42
C GLY A 338 -1.41 -2.71 -11.62
N THR A 339 -2.68 -2.93 -11.31
CA THR A 339 -3.64 -1.85 -11.12
C THR A 339 -3.22 -1.03 -9.91
N PHE A 340 -3.29 0.28 -10.06
CA PHE A 340 -3.03 1.27 -9.03
C PHE A 340 -4.19 2.27 -9.05
N ALA A 341 -4.74 2.60 -7.90
CA ALA A 341 -5.84 3.56 -7.80
C ALA A 341 -5.38 4.82 -7.07
N GLU A 342 -5.72 5.97 -7.61
CA GLU A 342 -5.36 7.27 -7.08
C GLU A 342 -6.61 8.09 -6.80
N THR A 343 -6.69 8.66 -5.60
CA THR A 343 -7.71 9.64 -5.19
C THR A 343 -7.28 11.04 -5.61
N ALA A 344 -8.21 11.96 -5.70
CA ALA A 344 -7.92 13.33 -6.18
C ALA A 344 -6.95 14.13 -5.28
N ASP A 345 -6.76 13.68 -4.05
CA ASP A 345 -5.94 14.33 -3.02
C ASP A 345 -4.85 13.41 -2.45
N GLY A 346 -4.71 12.20 -2.97
CA GLY A 346 -3.72 11.22 -2.49
C GLY A 346 -4.05 10.60 -1.13
N LEU A 347 -5.16 10.97 -0.48
CA LEU A 347 -5.57 10.44 0.83
C LEU A 347 -6.49 9.23 0.68
N PRO A 348 -6.49 8.27 1.63
CA PRO A 348 -7.37 7.11 1.60
C PRO A 348 -8.82 7.48 1.92
N TYR A 349 -9.75 6.53 1.73
CA TYR A 349 -11.10 6.60 2.26
C TYR A 349 -11.36 5.45 3.21
N VAL A 350 -11.74 5.77 4.45
CA VAL A 350 -12.01 4.79 5.53
C VAL A 350 -13.35 5.12 6.20
N GLY A 351 -14.17 4.10 6.44
CA GLY A 351 -15.45 4.24 7.14
C GLY A 351 -16.64 3.85 6.29
N THR A 352 -17.82 4.31 6.66
CA THR A 352 -19.09 3.99 5.98
C THR A 352 -19.40 5.02 4.89
N PRO A 353 -19.51 4.63 3.62
CA PRO A 353 -19.91 5.54 2.55
C PRO A 353 -21.36 6.01 2.72
N PRO A 354 -21.73 7.21 2.24
CA PRO A 354 -23.10 7.70 2.28
C PRO A 354 -24.10 6.73 1.65
N GLY A 355 -25.18 6.43 2.40
CA GLY A 355 -26.24 5.54 1.94
C GLY A 355 -25.95 4.03 2.13
N HIS A 356 -24.89 3.68 2.83
CA HIS A 356 -24.64 2.31 3.33
C HIS A 356 -25.06 2.19 4.79
N ASP A 357 -25.31 0.96 5.24
CA ASP A 357 -25.57 0.66 6.65
C ASP A 357 -24.32 1.00 7.48
N PRO A 358 -24.42 1.62 8.64
CA PRO A 358 -23.29 2.01 9.48
C PRO A 358 -22.40 0.84 9.93
N ARG A 359 -22.90 -0.39 9.85
CA ARG A 359 -22.13 -1.61 10.14
C ARG A 359 -21.29 -2.11 8.96
N VAL A 360 -21.42 -1.48 7.77
CA VAL A 360 -20.63 -1.79 6.59
C VAL A 360 -19.60 -0.70 6.40
N GLN A 361 -18.33 -1.05 6.63
CA GLN A 361 -17.22 -0.13 6.51
C GLN A 361 -16.35 -0.49 5.30
N PHE A 362 -15.82 0.52 4.66
CA PHE A 362 -14.90 0.39 3.54
C PHE A 362 -13.51 0.86 3.94
N VAL A 363 -12.50 0.15 3.48
CA VAL A 363 -11.09 0.54 3.59
C VAL A 363 -10.51 0.64 2.18
N LEU A 364 -10.42 1.87 1.69
CA LEU A 364 -9.88 2.19 0.38
C LEU A 364 -8.52 2.85 0.59
N ALA A 365 -7.52 2.04 0.97
CA ALA A 365 -6.14 2.45 1.18
C ALA A 365 -5.43 2.63 -0.18
N TYR A 366 -5.85 3.64 -0.93
CA TYR A 366 -5.40 3.94 -2.28
C TYR A 366 -4.25 4.94 -2.28
N GLY A 367 -3.56 5.08 -3.42
CA GLY A 367 -2.37 5.91 -3.54
C GLY A 367 -1.07 5.14 -3.30
N GLY A 368 0.06 5.83 -3.38
CA GLY A 368 1.41 5.26 -3.20
C GLY A 368 1.67 4.70 -1.79
N ASN A 369 0.93 5.19 -0.80
CA ASN A 369 1.08 4.84 0.62
C ASN A 369 0.15 3.71 1.08
N GLY A 370 -0.33 2.85 0.19
CA GLY A 370 -1.37 1.86 0.48
C GLY A 370 -1.11 0.97 1.71
N ILE A 371 0.14 0.63 2.03
CA ILE A 371 0.47 -0.21 3.19
C ILE A 371 0.41 0.60 4.49
N THR A 372 1.00 1.80 4.54
CA THR A 372 0.91 2.69 5.71
C THR A 372 -0.53 3.13 5.96
N TYR A 373 -1.28 3.44 4.91
CA TYR A 373 -2.71 3.71 5.01
C TYR A 373 -3.51 2.51 5.53
N SER A 374 -3.15 1.29 5.14
CA SER A 374 -3.81 0.08 5.65
C SER A 374 -3.57 -0.10 7.15
N MET A 375 -2.39 0.24 7.64
CA MET A 375 -2.07 0.21 9.07
C MET A 375 -2.90 1.24 9.83
N ILE A 376 -2.97 2.49 9.37
CA ILE A 376 -3.80 3.54 9.97
C ILE A 376 -5.28 3.13 9.95
N ALA A 377 -5.76 2.67 8.80
CA ALA A 377 -7.15 2.26 8.62
C ALA A 377 -7.56 1.09 9.53
N SER A 378 -6.64 0.19 9.86
CA SER A 378 -6.90 -0.91 10.78
C SER A 378 -7.30 -0.42 12.18
N ALA A 379 -6.62 0.61 12.68
CA ALA A 379 -6.97 1.26 13.94
C ALA A 379 -8.30 2.02 13.84
N MET A 380 -8.54 2.75 12.74
CA MET A 380 -9.79 3.47 12.51
C MET A 380 -11.00 2.53 12.48
N VAL A 381 -10.91 1.40 11.78
CA VAL A 381 -11.99 0.39 11.71
C VAL A 381 -12.24 -0.24 13.07
N ARG A 382 -11.19 -0.63 13.79
CA ARG A 382 -11.32 -1.15 15.16
C ARG A 382 -12.05 -0.15 16.07
N ASP A 383 -11.64 1.11 16.06
CA ASP A 383 -12.21 2.15 16.89
C ASP A 383 -13.68 2.40 16.54
N ALA A 384 -14.01 2.45 15.26
CA ALA A 384 -15.37 2.64 14.78
C ALA A 384 -16.30 1.48 15.19
N ILE A 385 -15.85 0.22 15.07
CA ILE A 385 -16.64 -0.96 15.52
C ILE A 385 -16.85 -0.94 17.03
N GLN A 386 -15.88 -0.42 17.79
CA GLN A 386 -15.99 -0.24 19.25
C GLN A 386 -16.74 1.05 19.65
N GLY A 387 -17.33 1.78 18.70
CA GLY A 387 -18.09 3.01 18.96
C GLY A 387 -17.22 4.22 19.35
N ARG A 388 -15.91 4.18 19.06
CA ARG A 388 -15.00 5.29 19.28
C ARG A 388 -14.79 6.09 18.00
N ARG A 389 -14.43 7.37 18.15
CA ARG A 389 -14.00 8.22 17.05
C ARG A 389 -12.47 8.21 16.95
N HIS A 390 -11.96 8.16 15.72
CA HIS A 390 -10.55 8.32 15.46
C HIS A 390 -10.23 9.76 15.02
N SER A 391 -9.05 10.28 15.36
CA SER A 391 -8.64 11.65 15.05
C SER A 391 -8.63 11.97 13.54
N LEU A 392 -8.42 10.95 12.70
CA LEU A 392 -8.39 11.08 11.24
C LEU A 392 -9.75 10.87 10.56
N ASP A 393 -10.86 10.65 11.29
CA ASP A 393 -12.18 10.43 10.70
C ASP A 393 -12.62 11.58 9.77
N ALA A 394 -12.31 12.82 10.14
CA ALA A 394 -12.63 13.98 9.32
C ALA A 394 -11.81 14.04 8.03
N LEU A 395 -10.56 13.57 8.07
CA LEU A 395 -9.61 13.66 6.96
C LEU A 395 -9.67 12.45 6.02
N PHE A 396 -9.90 11.24 6.58
CA PHE A 396 -9.93 9.98 5.81
C PHE A 396 -11.35 9.46 5.57
N GLY A 397 -12.38 10.07 6.19
CA GLY A 397 -13.77 9.66 6.04
C GLY A 397 -14.38 10.04 4.70
N PHE A 398 -15.48 9.38 4.35
CA PHE A 398 -16.25 9.67 3.11
C PHE A 398 -17.00 11.02 3.14
N GLY A 399 -17.06 11.69 4.28
CA GLY A 399 -17.60 13.05 4.41
C GLY A 399 -16.58 14.16 4.13
N ARG A 400 -15.32 13.80 3.83
CA ARG A 400 -14.27 14.75 3.46
C ARG A 400 -14.71 15.54 2.21
N GLN A 401 -14.75 16.86 2.34
CA GLN A 401 -14.98 17.73 1.18
C GLN A 401 -13.65 17.88 0.45
N SER A 402 -13.57 17.34 -0.75
CA SER A 402 -12.53 17.69 -1.70
C SER A 402 -12.80 19.14 -2.13
N GLY A 403 -11.93 20.05 -1.69
CA GLY A 403 -11.99 21.46 -2.08
C GLY A 403 -11.77 21.66 -3.58
#